data_737f2765e6b057dc821677e1a35f4403
#
_entry.id   737f2765e6b057dc821677e1a35f4403
#
_cell.length_a   1.000
_cell.length_b   1.000
_cell.length_c   1.000
_cell.angle_alpha   90.00
_cell.angle_beta   90.00
_cell.angle_gamma   90.00
#
_symmetry.space_group_name_H-M   'P 1'
#
loop_
_entity.id
_entity.type
_entity.pdbx_description
1 polymer ?
#
loop_
_entity_poly.entity_id
_entity_poly.type
_entity_poly.pdbx_seq_one_letter_code
_entity_poly.pdbx_strand_id
1 'polypeptide(L)'
;MSHPAIRKASALIHAGDISAAESALVDIVETEGDTALVTVLDDLPPKDLLAILREYDSAKSSVINLLVTPKQFADAVIMERLYAERNRDRLRSMMNSVIFREDVDPDDFIAALSEKDLGLEVLADYLDERFDELTTFKECGSFVATEEERTPKDEEDDAAREDQFAVPKGGVGLDEVSDGDWMEMIWRLAHRFPDEFIHVFDILTARSLAAEALPAAADEAGPAAKPGGKAPGDAQEEESAL
;
A
#
# COMPACT_ATOMS: atom_id res chain seq x y z
N MET A 1 -19.02 23.29 -14.69
CA MET A 1 -17.81 23.79 -15.40
C MET A 1 -16.63 23.59 -14.47
N SER A 2 -15.60 22.88 -14.89
CA SER A 2 -14.43 22.58 -14.04
C SER A 2 -13.69 23.87 -13.67
N HIS A 3 -13.26 23.97 -12.41
CA HIS A 3 -12.52 25.13 -11.90
C HIS A 3 -11.25 25.41 -12.74
N PRO A 4 -10.87 26.68 -13.00
CA PRO A 4 -9.68 26.99 -13.81
C PRO A 4 -8.39 26.35 -13.27
N ALA A 5 -8.24 26.27 -11.94
CA ALA A 5 -7.09 25.68 -11.29
C ALA A 5 -6.93 24.18 -11.61
N ILE A 6 -8.01 23.43 -11.77
CA ILE A 6 -7.96 22.01 -12.15
C ILE A 6 -7.28 21.86 -13.52
N ARG A 7 -7.71 22.65 -14.52
CA ARG A 7 -7.12 22.59 -15.85
C ARG A 7 -5.64 22.96 -15.84
N LYS A 8 -5.26 23.96 -15.03
CA LYS A 8 -3.88 24.38 -14.86
C LYS A 8 -3.06 23.25 -14.17
N ALA A 9 -3.58 22.69 -13.07
CA ALA A 9 -2.90 21.62 -12.35
C ALA A 9 -2.74 20.37 -13.23
N SER A 10 -3.80 19.89 -13.89
CA SER A 10 -3.71 18.75 -14.80
C SER A 10 -2.71 18.96 -15.93
N ALA A 11 -2.66 20.18 -16.52
CA ALA A 11 -1.67 20.49 -17.56
C ALA A 11 -0.24 20.44 -17.03
N LEU A 12 0.01 20.94 -15.82
CA LEU A 12 1.31 20.89 -15.15
C LEU A 12 1.72 19.47 -14.80
N ILE A 13 0.78 18.64 -14.28
CA ILE A 13 1.01 17.21 -14.00
C ILE A 13 1.41 16.48 -15.28
N HIS A 14 0.68 16.70 -16.38
CA HIS A 14 1.01 16.09 -17.68
C HIS A 14 2.36 16.56 -18.24
N ALA A 15 2.81 17.76 -17.88
CA ALA A 15 4.15 18.27 -18.21
C ALA A 15 5.25 17.74 -17.28
N GLY A 16 4.91 16.99 -16.21
CA GLY A 16 5.83 16.46 -15.21
C GLY A 16 6.22 17.45 -14.11
N ASP A 17 5.55 18.61 -14.03
CA ASP A 17 5.79 19.63 -13.00
C ASP A 17 4.76 19.53 -11.86
N ILE A 18 4.91 18.48 -11.03
CA ILE A 18 4.00 18.18 -9.92
C ILE A 18 4.03 19.30 -8.86
N SER A 19 5.22 19.85 -8.59
CA SER A 19 5.37 20.93 -7.61
C SER A 19 4.61 22.20 -8.00
N ALA A 20 4.67 22.59 -9.28
CA ALA A 20 3.90 23.73 -9.77
C ALA A 20 2.38 23.43 -9.79
N ALA A 21 1.99 22.18 -10.03
CA ALA A 21 0.59 21.76 -9.96
C ALA A 21 0.04 21.85 -8.54
N GLU A 22 0.79 21.35 -7.57
CA GLU A 22 0.44 21.45 -6.15
C GLU A 22 0.32 22.91 -5.72
N SER A 23 1.32 23.75 -6.01
CA SER A 23 1.27 25.18 -5.69
C SER A 23 0.05 25.88 -6.30
N ALA A 24 -0.33 25.53 -7.54
CA ALA A 24 -1.50 26.11 -8.20
C ALA A 24 -2.83 25.72 -7.54
N LEU A 25 -2.89 24.57 -6.84
CA LEU A 25 -4.05 24.16 -6.04
C LEU A 25 -4.01 24.80 -4.64
N VAL A 26 -2.84 24.86 -4.01
CA VAL A 26 -2.67 25.51 -2.70
C VAL A 26 -2.97 27.01 -2.74
N ASP A 27 -2.69 27.71 -3.84
CA ASP A 27 -3.10 29.12 -4.06
C ASP A 27 -4.62 29.33 -3.82
N ILE A 28 -5.44 28.31 -4.00
CA ILE A 28 -6.89 28.35 -3.72
C ILE A 28 -7.15 28.53 -2.22
N VAL A 29 -6.37 27.86 -1.38
CA VAL A 29 -6.51 28.00 0.09
C VAL A 29 -6.27 29.44 0.52
N GLU A 30 -5.25 30.08 -0.05
CA GLU A 30 -4.92 31.49 0.27
C GLU A 30 -5.99 32.47 -0.23
N THR A 31 -6.66 32.17 -1.33
CA THR A 31 -7.60 33.09 -1.96
C THR A 31 -9.06 32.81 -1.62
N GLU A 32 -9.45 31.55 -1.45
CA GLU A 32 -10.83 31.10 -1.31
C GLU A 32 -11.09 30.23 -0.05
N GLY A 33 -10.00 29.77 0.62
CA GLY A 33 -10.02 28.97 1.83
C GLY A 33 -10.08 27.46 1.59
N ASP A 34 -9.90 26.68 2.68
CA ASP A 34 -9.77 25.21 2.67
C ASP A 34 -10.96 24.50 2.02
N THR A 35 -12.19 24.94 2.33
CA THR A 35 -13.41 24.35 1.78
C THR A 35 -13.46 24.45 0.24
N ALA A 36 -12.93 25.54 -0.32
CA ALA A 36 -12.85 25.70 -1.76
C ALA A 36 -11.89 24.70 -2.38
N LEU A 37 -10.73 24.48 -1.77
CA LEU A 37 -9.77 23.47 -2.22
C LEU A 37 -10.39 22.08 -2.18
N VAL A 38 -11.03 21.68 -1.06
CA VAL A 38 -11.72 20.37 -0.95
C VAL A 38 -12.71 20.18 -2.10
N THR A 39 -13.51 21.20 -2.40
CA THR A 39 -14.48 21.15 -3.52
C THR A 39 -13.78 21.03 -4.88
N VAL A 40 -12.64 21.69 -5.05
CA VAL A 40 -11.86 21.58 -6.29
C VAL A 40 -11.23 20.19 -6.44
N LEU A 41 -10.77 19.59 -5.34
CA LEU A 41 -10.23 18.23 -5.33
C LEU A 41 -11.29 17.17 -5.71
N ASP A 42 -12.59 17.39 -5.42
CA ASP A 42 -13.68 16.49 -5.86
C ASP A 42 -13.79 16.42 -7.39
N ASP A 43 -13.47 17.51 -8.08
CA ASP A 43 -13.51 17.58 -9.54
C ASP A 43 -12.14 17.22 -10.18
N LEU A 44 -11.08 17.06 -9.39
CA LEU A 44 -9.75 16.68 -9.90
C LEU A 44 -9.75 15.19 -10.28
N PRO A 45 -9.24 14.80 -11.46
CA PRO A 45 -9.14 13.40 -11.82
C PRO A 45 -8.31 12.61 -10.77
N PRO A 46 -8.78 11.42 -10.30
CA PRO A 46 -8.07 10.64 -9.27
C PRO A 46 -6.60 10.35 -9.60
N LYS A 47 -6.27 10.15 -10.89
CA LYS A 47 -4.89 9.97 -11.35
C LYS A 47 -4.00 11.20 -11.13
N ASP A 48 -4.58 12.40 -11.26
CA ASP A 48 -3.85 13.66 -11.09
C ASP A 48 -3.66 13.93 -9.59
N LEU A 49 -4.67 13.66 -8.77
CA LEU A 49 -4.54 13.66 -7.30
C LEU A 49 -3.46 12.67 -6.84
N LEU A 50 -3.50 11.44 -7.36
CA LEU A 50 -2.48 10.43 -7.05
C LEU A 50 -1.06 10.91 -7.37
N ALA A 51 -0.85 11.61 -8.50
CA ALA A 51 0.46 12.13 -8.86
C ALA A 51 1.00 13.10 -7.80
N ILE A 52 0.13 13.92 -7.21
CA ILE A 52 0.49 14.84 -6.12
C ILE A 52 0.77 14.06 -4.83
N LEU A 53 -0.13 13.17 -4.42
CA LEU A 53 0.05 12.37 -3.19
C LEU A 53 1.33 11.53 -3.22
N ARG A 54 1.79 11.11 -4.39
CA ARG A 54 3.05 10.38 -4.58
C ARG A 54 4.29 11.23 -4.41
N GLU A 55 4.22 12.51 -4.79
CA GLU A 55 5.34 13.44 -4.68
C GLU A 55 5.47 14.00 -3.26
N TYR A 56 4.35 14.06 -2.53
CA TYR A 56 4.24 14.62 -1.19
C TYR A 56 3.87 13.54 -0.19
N ASP A 57 4.87 12.82 0.28
CA ASP A 57 4.76 11.78 1.29
C ASP A 57 5.15 12.30 2.70
N SER A 58 5.42 11.38 3.63
CA SER A 58 5.83 11.74 5.00
C SER A 58 7.10 12.60 5.08
N ALA A 59 7.95 12.59 4.04
CA ALA A 59 9.18 13.39 3.99
C ALA A 59 8.96 14.81 3.47
N LYS A 60 7.85 15.04 2.75
CA LYS A 60 7.54 16.33 2.12
C LYS A 60 6.05 16.62 2.27
N SER A 61 5.69 17.46 3.23
CA SER A 61 4.30 17.80 3.52
C SER A 61 3.66 18.66 2.41
N SER A 62 2.36 18.43 2.17
CA SER A 62 1.50 19.28 1.34
C SER A 62 0.18 19.54 2.06
N VAL A 63 -0.38 20.73 1.86
CA VAL A 63 -1.73 21.07 2.32
C VAL A 63 -2.78 20.14 1.69
N ILE A 64 -2.52 19.63 0.48
CA ILE A 64 -3.42 18.67 -0.18
C ILE A 64 -3.53 17.38 0.63
N ASN A 65 -2.41 16.85 1.15
CA ASN A 65 -2.43 15.66 2.02
C ASN A 65 -3.23 15.89 3.30
N LEU A 66 -3.27 17.13 3.80
CA LEU A 66 -4.05 17.49 5.01
C LEU A 66 -5.54 17.66 4.72
N LEU A 67 -5.92 18.05 3.50
CA LEU A 67 -7.30 18.38 3.15
C LEU A 67 -8.01 17.31 2.32
N VAL A 68 -7.28 16.32 1.78
CA VAL A 68 -7.89 15.24 1.00
C VAL A 68 -8.89 14.46 1.85
N THR A 69 -10.09 14.26 1.31
CA THR A 69 -11.15 13.50 1.98
C THR A 69 -10.94 11.99 1.85
N PRO A 70 -11.52 11.16 2.74
CA PRO A 70 -11.44 9.71 2.66
C PRO A 70 -11.83 9.15 1.28
N LYS A 71 -12.91 9.66 0.69
CA LYS A 71 -13.38 9.24 -0.63
C LYS A 71 -12.38 9.59 -1.74
N GLN A 72 -11.88 10.83 -1.76
CA GLN A 72 -10.88 11.27 -2.74
C GLN A 72 -9.61 10.45 -2.65
N PHE A 73 -9.17 10.17 -1.42
CA PHE A 73 -8.01 9.33 -1.17
C PHE A 73 -8.23 7.90 -1.66
N ALA A 74 -9.36 7.27 -1.33
CA ALA A 74 -9.68 5.93 -1.78
C ALA A 74 -9.69 5.82 -3.31
N ASP A 75 -10.31 6.79 -4.00
CA ASP A 75 -10.32 6.83 -5.47
C ASP A 75 -8.90 6.99 -6.06
N ALA A 76 -8.03 7.79 -5.42
CA ALA A 76 -6.66 7.99 -5.85
C ALA A 76 -5.78 6.75 -5.62
N VAL A 77 -5.86 6.14 -4.42
CA VAL A 77 -4.98 5.02 -4.06
C VAL A 77 -5.30 3.73 -4.80
N ILE A 78 -6.56 3.54 -5.19
CA ILE A 78 -6.94 2.43 -6.08
C ILE A 78 -6.28 2.57 -7.45
N MET A 79 -6.10 3.80 -7.95
CA MET A 79 -5.38 4.03 -9.20
C MET A 79 -3.90 3.64 -9.08
N GLU A 80 -3.29 3.78 -7.90
CA GLU A 80 -1.93 3.28 -7.62
C GLU A 80 -1.83 1.78 -7.94
N ARG A 81 -2.78 0.99 -7.44
CA ARG A 81 -2.83 -0.44 -7.69
C ARG A 81 -3.03 -0.79 -9.16
N LEU A 82 -3.87 -0.02 -9.88
CA LEU A 82 -4.21 -0.31 -11.27
C LEU A 82 -3.08 0.02 -12.26
N TYR A 83 -2.27 1.05 -11.98
CA TYR A 83 -1.35 1.62 -12.95
C TYR A 83 0.12 1.62 -12.52
N ALA A 84 0.41 1.31 -11.26
CA ALA A 84 1.78 1.34 -10.79
C ALA A 84 2.49 -0.02 -10.88
N GLU A 85 3.77 0.03 -11.17
CA GLU A 85 4.69 -1.01 -10.73
C GLU A 85 4.61 -1.06 -9.20
N ARG A 86 4.30 -2.22 -8.64
CA ARG A 86 4.04 -2.46 -7.21
C ARG A 86 5.18 -1.96 -6.32
N ASN A 87 5.24 -0.66 -6.07
CA ASN A 87 6.15 -0.07 -5.10
C ASN A 87 5.43 0.04 -3.76
N ARG A 88 5.59 -1.01 -2.95
CA ARG A 88 4.95 -1.14 -1.63
C ARG A 88 5.39 -0.07 -0.64
N ASP A 89 6.66 0.33 -0.67
CA ASP A 89 7.18 1.38 0.22
C ASP A 89 6.50 2.71 -0.06
N ARG A 90 6.28 3.03 -1.33
CA ARG A 90 5.58 4.25 -1.72
C ARG A 90 4.11 4.22 -1.31
N LEU A 91 3.43 3.11 -1.52
CA LEU A 91 2.04 2.93 -1.06
C LEU A 91 1.96 3.14 0.45
N ARG A 92 2.86 2.51 1.21
CA ARG A 92 2.91 2.61 2.66
C ARG A 92 3.17 4.04 3.13
N SER A 93 4.17 4.71 2.56
CA SER A 93 4.48 6.10 2.89
C SER A 93 3.30 7.05 2.61
N MET A 94 2.64 6.89 1.46
CA MET A 94 1.47 7.68 1.09
C MET A 94 0.28 7.40 2.03
N MET A 95 0.00 6.13 2.36
CA MET A 95 -1.08 5.77 3.27
C MET A 95 -0.83 6.33 4.67
N ASN A 96 0.37 6.17 5.21
CA ASN A 96 0.71 6.68 6.53
C ASN A 96 0.59 8.22 6.61
N SER A 97 1.01 8.93 5.56
CA SER A 97 0.96 10.40 5.56
C SER A 97 -0.45 11.00 5.48
N VAL A 98 -1.42 10.22 5.01
CA VAL A 98 -2.81 10.69 4.81
C VAL A 98 -3.76 10.14 5.86
N ILE A 99 -3.69 8.84 6.15
CA ILE A 99 -4.65 8.16 7.03
C ILE A 99 -4.40 8.52 8.51
N PHE A 100 -3.12 8.54 8.92
CA PHE A 100 -2.75 8.71 10.33
C PHE A 100 -2.35 10.15 10.69
N ARG A 101 -2.86 11.13 9.99
CA ARG A 101 -2.69 12.54 10.35
C ARG A 101 -3.54 12.92 11.60
N GLU A 102 -3.06 13.87 12.38
CA GLU A 102 -3.64 14.19 13.71
C GLU A 102 -5.10 14.71 13.69
N ASP A 103 -5.54 15.28 12.59
CA ASP A 103 -6.81 16.01 12.48
C ASP A 103 -7.98 15.16 11.90
N VAL A 104 -7.77 13.87 11.68
CA VAL A 104 -8.79 12.97 11.11
C VAL A 104 -8.90 11.67 11.90
N ASP A 105 -10.04 10.99 11.72
CA ASP A 105 -10.21 9.63 12.20
C ASP A 105 -9.75 8.65 11.09
N PRO A 106 -8.71 7.83 11.34
CA PRO A 106 -8.30 6.78 10.41
C PRO A 106 -9.42 5.83 10.00
N ASP A 107 -10.41 5.63 10.87
CA ASP A 107 -11.55 4.74 10.60
C ASP A 107 -12.37 5.22 9.39
N ASP A 108 -12.47 6.54 9.16
CA ASP A 108 -13.17 7.10 8.00
C ASP A 108 -12.48 6.71 6.66
N PHE A 109 -11.15 6.66 6.66
CA PHE A 109 -10.37 6.26 5.48
C PHE A 109 -10.45 4.76 5.22
N ILE A 110 -10.42 3.94 6.28
CA ILE A 110 -10.59 2.48 6.17
C ILE A 110 -11.99 2.18 5.62
N ALA A 111 -13.04 2.81 6.16
CA ALA A 111 -14.40 2.65 5.67
C ALA A 111 -14.53 3.05 4.19
N ALA A 112 -13.97 4.20 3.79
CA ALA A 112 -14.02 4.66 2.40
C ALA A 112 -13.28 3.72 1.44
N LEU A 113 -12.20 3.07 1.88
CA LEU A 113 -11.51 2.02 1.10
C LEU A 113 -12.38 0.77 1.01
N SER A 114 -12.96 0.32 2.11
CA SER A 114 -13.78 -0.91 2.16
C SER A 114 -15.00 -0.84 1.25
N GLU A 115 -15.57 0.35 1.05
CA GLU A 115 -16.72 0.58 0.15
C GLU A 115 -16.38 0.49 -1.33
N LYS A 116 -15.08 0.44 -1.69
CA LYS A 116 -14.62 0.45 -3.09
C LYS A 116 -14.24 -0.95 -3.57
N ASP A 117 -14.56 -1.22 -4.83
CA ASP A 117 -13.94 -2.33 -5.54
C ASP A 117 -12.41 -2.20 -5.46
N LEU A 118 -11.72 -3.26 -5.14
CA LEU A 118 -10.26 -3.31 -4.94
C LEU A 118 -9.73 -2.59 -3.68
N GLY A 119 -10.57 -1.99 -2.85
CA GLY A 119 -10.10 -1.28 -1.65
C GLY A 119 -9.46 -2.23 -0.63
N LEU A 120 -10.06 -3.40 -0.38
CA LEU A 120 -9.48 -4.44 0.48
C LEU A 120 -8.18 -5.01 -0.09
N GLU A 121 -8.06 -5.04 -1.40
CA GLU A 121 -6.82 -5.44 -2.07
C GLU A 121 -5.69 -4.40 -1.88
N VAL A 122 -6.04 -3.10 -1.79
CA VAL A 122 -5.08 -2.04 -1.44
C VAL A 122 -4.62 -2.19 0.01
N LEU A 123 -5.53 -2.48 0.95
CA LEU A 123 -5.18 -2.75 2.34
C LEU A 123 -4.29 -4.00 2.45
N ALA A 124 -4.57 -5.05 1.68
CA ALA A 124 -3.71 -6.23 1.59
C ALA A 124 -2.34 -5.89 1.00
N ASP A 125 -2.24 -5.04 -0.05
CA ASP A 125 -0.95 -4.59 -0.59
C ASP A 125 -0.14 -3.77 0.43
N TYR A 126 -0.81 -2.99 1.26
CA TYR A 126 -0.20 -2.22 2.34
C TYR A 126 0.39 -3.13 3.44
N LEU A 127 -0.31 -4.23 3.78
CA LEU A 127 0.05 -5.15 4.86
C LEU A 127 0.85 -6.38 4.39
N ASP A 128 1.10 -6.55 3.09
CA ASP A 128 1.68 -7.77 2.51
C ASP A 128 3.03 -8.19 3.14
N GLU A 129 3.90 -7.23 3.47
CA GLU A 129 5.18 -7.51 4.13
C GLU A 129 5.06 -7.72 5.66
N ARG A 130 3.86 -7.60 6.19
CA ARG A 130 3.53 -7.74 7.61
C ARG A 130 2.58 -8.90 7.88
N PHE A 131 2.55 -9.85 6.94
CA PHE A 131 1.63 -10.99 7.04
C PHE A 131 1.92 -11.89 8.25
N ASP A 132 3.19 -12.07 8.60
CA ASP A 132 3.58 -12.86 9.78
C ASP A 132 3.12 -12.20 11.08
N GLU A 133 3.32 -10.89 11.21
CA GLU A 133 2.87 -10.12 12.37
C GLU A 133 1.34 -10.05 12.45
N LEU A 134 0.66 -9.94 11.30
CA LEU A 134 -0.81 -9.97 11.22
C LEU A 134 -1.33 -11.35 11.64
N THR A 135 -0.68 -12.43 11.23
CA THR A 135 -1.03 -13.80 11.64
C THR A 135 -0.85 -13.97 13.15
N THR A 136 0.28 -13.51 13.70
CA THR A 136 0.54 -13.53 15.15
C THR A 136 -0.54 -12.74 15.90
N PHE A 137 -0.88 -11.55 15.41
CA PHE A 137 -1.92 -10.71 16.02
C PHE A 137 -3.30 -11.39 16.00
N LYS A 138 -3.66 -12.05 14.91
CA LYS A 138 -4.91 -12.81 14.80
C LYS A 138 -4.98 -13.96 15.81
N GLU A 139 -3.86 -14.64 16.08
CA GLU A 139 -3.79 -15.79 16.97
C GLU A 139 -3.79 -15.41 18.45
N CYS A 140 -3.04 -14.37 18.83
CA CYS A 140 -2.82 -14.03 20.25
C CYS A 140 -3.21 -12.59 20.63
N GLY A 141 -3.65 -11.74 19.69
CA GLY A 141 -4.01 -10.34 19.94
C GLY A 141 -2.80 -9.44 20.23
N SER A 142 -1.59 -9.91 19.96
CA SER A 142 -0.32 -9.20 20.17
C SER A 142 0.58 -9.36 18.94
N PHE A 143 1.44 -8.37 18.67
CA PHE A 143 2.42 -8.44 17.58
C PHE A 143 3.67 -9.24 17.92
N VAL A 144 3.83 -9.59 19.19
CA VAL A 144 4.95 -10.41 19.71
C VAL A 144 4.38 -11.66 20.36
N ALA A 145 4.66 -12.81 19.76
CA ALA A 145 4.29 -14.09 20.37
C ALA A 145 5.18 -14.33 21.60
N THR A 146 4.58 -14.33 22.79
CA THR A 146 5.26 -14.77 24.02
C THR A 146 5.19 -16.29 24.12
N GLU A 147 6.25 -16.94 24.66
CA GLU A 147 6.27 -18.41 24.82
C GLU A 147 5.12 -18.92 25.71
N GLU A 148 4.60 -18.09 26.61
CA GLU A 148 3.49 -18.42 27.51
C GLU A 148 2.14 -18.48 26.77
N GLU A 149 1.99 -17.79 25.64
CA GLU A 149 0.76 -17.79 24.85
C GLU A 149 0.69 -18.94 23.83
N ARG A 150 1.79 -19.67 23.63
CA ARG A 150 1.87 -20.84 22.74
C ARG A 150 1.46 -22.15 23.41
N THR A 151 1.12 -22.16 24.70
CA THR A 151 0.59 -23.37 25.33
C THR A 151 -0.79 -23.67 24.77
N PRO A 152 -1.04 -24.87 24.20
CA PRO A 152 -2.38 -25.26 23.79
C PRO A 152 -3.27 -25.18 25.02
N LYS A 153 -4.22 -24.26 25.06
CA LYS A 153 -5.30 -24.28 26.05
C LYS A 153 -6.03 -25.60 25.85
N ASP A 154 -6.14 -26.34 26.97
CA ASP A 154 -6.78 -27.61 27.06
C ASP A 154 -8.08 -27.70 26.26
N GLU A 155 -8.28 -28.82 25.57
CA GLU A 155 -9.37 -29.15 24.64
C GLU A 155 -10.80 -29.18 25.27
N GLU A 156 -11.05 -28.48 26.37
CA GLU A 156 -12.31 -28.53 27.09
C GLU A 156 -13.32 -27.43 26.83
N ASP A 157 -13.06 -26.49 25.91
CA ASP A 157 -14.04 -25.44 25.55
C ASP A 157 -14.52 -25.54 24.10
N ASP A 158 -15.16 -26.65 23.77
CA ASP A 158 -15.83 -26.90 22.48
C ASP A 158 -17.05 -25.98 22.22
N ALA A 159 -17.42 -25.14 23.19
CA ALA A 159 -18.57 -24.22 23.09
C ALA A 159 -18.22 -22.84 22.52
N ALA A 160 -16.94 -22.53 22.27
CA ALA A 160 -16.48 -21.23 21.77
C ALA A 160 -16.18 -21.23 20.25
N ARG A 161 -16.58 -22.28 19.52
CA ARG A 161 -16.32 -22.39 18.07
C ARG A 161 -17.20 -21.53 17.18
N GLU A 162 -18.09 -20.71 17.72
CA GLU A 162 -18.94 -19.83 16.88
C GLU A 162 -18.24 -18.55 16.45
N ASP A 163 -17.07 -18.18 17.02
CA ASP A 163 -16.32 -16.98 16.64
C ASP A 163 -14.87 -17.31 16.28
N GLN A 164 -14.69 -18.18 15.31
CA GLN A 164 -13.36 -18.61 14.81
C GLN A 164 -12.50 -17.45 14.26
N PHE A 165 -13.07 -16.24 14.22
CA PHE A 165 -12.49 -15.04 13.64
C PHE A 165 -12.30 -13.88 14.64
N ALA A 166 -12.73 -14.05 15.89
CA ALA A 166 -12.56 -13.02 16.92
C ALA A 166 -11.10 -12.96 17.38
N VAL A 167 -10.50 -11.77 17.36
CA VAL A 167 -9.21 -11.52 17.99
C VAL A 167 -9.33 -11.78 19.49
N PRO A 168 -8.36 -12.46 20.13
CA PRO A 168 -8.40 -12.77 21.54
C PRO A 168 -8.66 -11.55 22.43
N LYS A 169 -9.56 -11.67 23.38
CA LYS A 169 -9.82 -10.60 24.36
C LYS A 169 -8.63 -10.49 25.30
N GLY A 170 -7.96 -9.32 25.32
CA GLY A 170 -6.82 -9.05 26.20
C GLY A 170 -5.51 -8.80 25.47
N GLY A 171 -5.55 -8.58 24.15
CA GLY A 171 -4.41 -8.13 23.35
C GLY A 171 -4.00 -6.69 23.63
N VAL A 172 -3.04 -6.20 22.85
CA VAL A 172 -2.52 -4.82 22.93
C VAL A 172 -3.62 -3.78 22.74
N GLY A 173 -3.55 -2.68 23.52
CA GLY A 173 -4.46 -1.54 23.39
C GLY A 173 -4.10 -0.62 22.21
N LEU A 174 -5.07 0.20 21.77
CA LEU A 174 -4.82 1.18 20.70
C LEU A 174 -3.70 2.16 21.06
N ASP A 175 -3.62 2.59 22.29
CA ASP A 175 -2.61 3.50 22.82
C ASP A 175 -1.18 2.90 22.81
N GLU A 176 -1.06 1.58 22.72
CA GLU A 176 0.24 0.91 22.60
C GLU A 176 0.71 0.79 21.15
N VAL A 177 -0.18 0.98 20.17
CA VAL A 177 0.09 0.81 18.73
C VAL A 177 -0.19 2.06 17.90
N SER A 178 -0.52 3.19 18.53
CA SER A 178 -0.92 4.44 17.86
C SER A 178 0.26 5.24 17.29
N ASP A 179 1.21 4.56 16.65
CA ASP A 179 2.37 5.18 15.99
C ASP A 179 2.09 5.59 14.54
N GLY A 180 0.81 5.52 14.09
CA GLY A 180 0.42 5.92 12.74
C GLY A 180 0.98 5.04 11.64
N ASP A 181 1.05 3.74 11.86
CA ASP A 181 1.64 2.78 10.94
C ASP A 181 0.79 1.49 10.77
N TRP A 182 1.41 0.45 10.26
CA TRP A 182 0.79 -0.85 10.00
C TRP A 182 0.25 -1.55 11.27
N MET A 183 0.84 -1.32 12.48
CA MET A 183 0.33 -1.91 13.73
C MET A 183 -1.02 -1.30 14.08
N GLU A 184 -1.13 0.01 14.01
CA GLU A 184 -2.40 0.70 14.21
C GLU A 184 -3.44 0.28 13.15
N MET A 185 -3.03 0.13 11.88
CA MET A 185 -3.92 -0.35 10.82
C MET A 185 -4.47 -1.75 11.11
N ILE A 186 -3.63 -2.70 11.49
CA ILE A 186 -4.05 -4.07 11.87
C ILE A 186 -5.00 -4.02 13.06
N TRP A 187 -4.66 -3.25 14.08
CA TRP A 187 -5.49 -3.12 15.28
C TRP A 187 -6.88 -2.58 14.95
N ARG A 188 -6.96 -1.51 14.15
CA ARG A 188 -8.23 -0.89 13.73
C ARG A 188 -9.06 -1.84 12.87
N LEU A 189 -8.45 -2.49 11.90
CA LEU A 189 -9.12 -3.51 11.10
C LEU A 189 -9.72 -4.59 11.99
N ALA A 190 -8.96 -5.17 12.89
CA ALA A 190 -9.40 -6.28 13.73
C ALA A 190 -10.52 -5.90 14.71
N HIS A 191 -10.50 -4.66 15.26
CA HIS A 191 -11.44 -4.27 16.32
C HIS A 191 -12.60 -3.38 15.82
N ARG A 192 -12.44 -2.67 14.71
CA ARG A 192 -13.45 -1.76 14.16
C ARG A 192 -14.09 -2.26 12.87
N PHE A 193 -13.34 -3.07 12.10
CA PHE A 193 -13.71 -3.58 10.79
C PHE A 193 -13.43 -5.10 10.70
N PRO A 194 -14.04 -5.94 11.57
CA PRO A 194 -13.71 -7.36 11.66
C PRO A 194 -13.96 -8.14 10.36
N ASP A 195 -15.00 -7.80 9.61
CA ASP A 195 -15.30 -8.45 8.32
C ASP A 195 -14.22 -8.13 7.27
N GLU A 196 -13.80 -6.87 7.21
CA GLU A 196 -12.73 -6.40 6.33
C GLU A 196 -11.37 -7.02 6.73
N PHE A 197 -11.12 -7.13 8.03
CA PHE A 197 -9.91 -7.80 8.55
C PHE A 197 -9.82 -9.24 8.03
N ILE A 198 -10.92 -10.01 8.12
CA ILE A 198 -10.98 -11.37 7.62
C ILE A 198 -10.70 -11.42 6.12
N HIS A 199 -11.36 -10.56 5.33
CA HIS A 199 -11.16 -10.53 3.89
C HIS A 199 -9.71 -10.18 3.52
N VAL A 200 -9.09 -9.20 4.18
CA VAL A 200 -7.67 -8.85 3.97
C VAL A 200 -6.77 -10.03 4.32
N PHE A 201 -7.03 -10.70 5.44
CA PHE A 201 -6.30 -11.89 5.85
C PHE A 201 -6.41 -13.02 4.82
N ASP A 202 -7.61 -13.29 4.30
CA ASP A 202 -7.85 -14.30 3.27
C ASP A 202 -7.11 -13.98 1.97
N ILE A 203 -7.09 -12.70 1.54
CA ILE A 203 -6.32 -12.25 0.37
C ILE A 203 -4.83 -12.54 0.58
N LEU A 204 -4.27 -12.19 1.73
CA LEU A 204 -2.85 -12.40 2.04
C LEU A 204 -2.50 -13.88 2.14
N THR A 205 -3.36 -14.67 2.78
CA THR A 205 -3.21 -16.14 2.87
C THR A 205 -3.19 -16.76 1.47
N ALA A 206 -4.13 -16.37 0.60
CA ALA A 206 -4.17 -16.88 -0.77
C ALA A 206 -2.91 -16.51 -1.56
N ARG A 207 -2.34 -15.33 -1.34
CA ARG A 207 -1.08 -14.89 -1.98
C ARG A 207 0.12 -15.70 -1.47
N SER A 208 0.22 -15.93 -0.17
CA SER A 208 1.29 -16.74 0.44
C SER A 208 1.27 -18.16 -0.12
N LEU A 209 0.11 -18.81 -0.13
CA LEU A 209 -0.04 -20.15 -0.70
C LEU A 209 0.29 -20.21 -2.19
N ALA A 210 -0.08 -19.18 -2.96
CA ALA A 210 0.24 -19.09 -4.38
C ALA A 210 1.75 -18.92 -4.61
N ALA A 211 2.44 -18.17 -3.74
CA ALA A 211 3.89 -18.00 -3.80
C ALA A 211 4.63 -19.31 -3.47
N GLU A 212 4.16 -20.07 -2.49
CA GLU A 212 4.73 -21.38 -2.13
C GLU A 212 4.48 -22.44 -3.20
N ALA A 213 3.33 -22.38 -3.91
CA ALA A 213 2.97 -23.33 -4.96
C ALA A 213 3.73 -23.11 -6.27
N LEU A 214 4.40 -21.96 -6.47
CA LEU A 214 5.28 -21.74 -7.61
C LEU A 214 6.57 -22.55 -7.36
N PRO A 215 6.84 -23.66 -8.10
CA PRO A 215 8.03 -24.45 -7.88
C PRO A 215 9.25 -23.56 -8.14
N ALA A 216 10.33 -23.82 -7.40
CA ALA A 216 11.67 -23.31 -7.62
C ALA A 216 12.24 -23.81 -8.98
N ALA A 217 11.51 -23.58 -10.06
CA ALA A 217 11.79 -24.04 -11.43
C ALA A 217 12.88 -23.20 -12.14
N ALA A 218 13.58 -22.32 -11.40
CA ALA A 218 14.61 -21.48 -12.00
C ALA A 218 16.05 -21.90 -11.66
N ASP A 219 16.27 -22.87 -10.78
CA ASP A 219 17.64 -23.24 -10.35
C ASP A 219 18.19 -24.53 -11.00
N GLU A 220 17.43 -25.20 -11.86
CA GLU A 220 17.92 -26.39 -12.60
C GLU A 220 18.35 -26.12 -14.04
N ALA A 221 18.52 -24.89 -14.48
CA ALA A 221 19.25 -24.61 -15.70
C ALA A 221 20.75 -24.64 -15.40
N GLY A 222 21.28 -25.84 -15.22
CA GLY A 222 22.72 -26.09 -15.21
C GLY A 222 23.39 -25.50 -16.45
N PRO A 223 24.67 -25.08 -16.37
CA PRO A 223 25.33 -24.37 -17.46
C PRO A 223 25.35 -25.23 -18.72
N ALA A 224 24.67 -24.74 -19.75
CA ALA A 224 24.65 -25.34 -21.05
C ALA A 224 26.10 -25.57 -21.55
N ALA A 225 26.44 -26.83 -21.78
CA ALA A 225 27.71 -27.25 -22.33
C ALA A 225 28.01 -26.48 -23.63
N LYS A 226 29.14 -25.76 -23.61
CA LYS A 226 29.69 -25.13 -24.81
C LYS A 226 29.97 -26.23 -25.85
N PRO A 227 29.46 -26.16 -27.08
CA PRO A 227 29.91 -27.03 -28.16
C PRO A 227 31.34 -26.64 -28.54
N GLY A 228 32.27 -27.57 -28.35
CA GLY A 228 33.63 -27.46 -28.81
C GLY A 228 33.66 -27.34 -30.34
N GLY A 229 34.11 -26.21 -30.82
CA GLY A 229 34.44 -25.99 -32.24
C GLY A 229 35.95 -25.89 -32.38
N LYS A 230 36.50 -26.94 -33.05
CA LYS A 230 37.87 -27.10 -33.51
C LYS A 230 38.31 -25.93 -34.39
N ALA A 231 39.53 -25.45 -34.08
CA ALA A 231 40.33 -24.76 -35.10
C ALA A 231 40.88 -25.80 -36.14
N PRO A 232 41.11 -25.37 -37.36
CA PRO A 232 42.47 -25.38 -37.83
C PRO A 232 42.88 -24.27 -38.80
N GLY A 233 44.15 -23.97 -38.85
CA GLY A 233 44.93 -23.74 -40.05
C GLY A 233 45.37 -22.33 -40.38
N ASP A 234 46.62 -22.13 -40.14
CA ASP A 234 47.59 -21.22 -40.75
C ASP A 234 47.35 -20.84 -42.23
N ALA A 235 47.67 -19.61 -42.54
CA ALA A 235 48.47 -19.14 -43.72
C ALA A 235 48.46 -17.62 -43.64
N GLN A 236 49.53 -16.97 -43.25
CA GLN A 236 50.67 -16.44 -43.98
C GLN A 236 50.36 -15.44 -45.12
N GLU A 237 51.04 -14.28 -44.91
CA GLU A 237 51.59 -13.36 -45.93
C GLU A 237 50.59 -12.45 -46.66
N GLU A 238 50.84 -11.25 -47.01
CA GLU A 238 51.96 -10.31 -47.14
C GLU A 238 51.39 -8.91 -47.31
N GLU A 239 52.01 -7.93 -46.73
CA GLU A 239 52.72 -6.80 -47.35
C GLU A 239 52.02 -5.91 -48.38
N SER A 240 52.26 -4.61 -48.15
CA SER A 240 52.39 -3.49 -49.08
C SER A 240 51.29 -2.43 -49.05
N ALA A 241 51.60 -1.33 -48.43
CA ALA A 241 52.00 -0.05 -48.98
C ALA A 241 51.05 0.61 -50.03
N LEU A 242 50.44 1.64 -49.62
CA LEU A 242 50.54 3.00 -50.18
C LEU A 242 49.61 3.94 -49.41
#